data_7312afbc5a547ae17c9ab374daaabd20
#
_entry.id   7312afbc5a547ae17c9ab374daaabd20
#
_cell.length_a   1.000
_cell.length_b   1.000
_cell.length_c   1.000
_cell.angle_alpha   90.00
_cell.angle_beta   90.00
_cell.angle_gamma   90.00
#
_symmetry.space_group_name_H-M   'P 1'
#
loop_
_entity.id
_entity.type
_entity.pdbx_description
1 polymer ?
#
loop_
_entity_poly.entity_id
_entity_poly.type
_entity_poly.pdbx_seq_one_letter_code
_entity_poly.pdbx_strand_id
1 'polypeptide(L)'
;GSFFAILPSYTLNVFTNYTLQKQAGYNVDVAKNAELSVRLAVIGQVAAAYFANLAQQQLLVQFTQLYTDVGELVTIASELDKRGLTNSLSVDELKSKQLLIKGQLAIVQKNLTATQNALRLLINQAPGLTKNLNQFANINPNQIIPGNLPVSVLAARPDILKAEAQLKAANEGISVASSALLPGVNLNYFYAQGSGSQNLNSSLINAGADNTNQQSYYAAYANWTISPSVFGAINTNSALFRASLAQYKFAVNTALHEVDNALAANNALNQKMLSDTAAYSSLESSIQVKQAMLKRGLTTYMIVKTFSLEQDLLAIDLTQTKLQQLISLVNLYQSLGGGYQYNESAMAESK
;
A
#
# COMPACT_ATOMS: atom_id res chain seq x y z
N GLY A 1 -23.61 -13.26 65.21
CA GLY A 1 -23.89 -14.22 64.15
C GLY A 1 -23.11 -13.89 62.91
N SER A 2 -22.69 -14.86 62.14
CA SER A 2 -22.05 -14.70 60.81
C SER A 2 -23.09 -15.01 59.74
N PHE A 3 -23.07 -14.19 58.66
CA PHE A 3 -23.92 -14.35 57.49
C PHE A 3 -23.02 -14.37 56.25
N PHE A 4 -23.27 -15.35 55.35
CA PHE A 4 -22.62 -15.49 54.08
C PHE A 4 -23.70 -15.66 52.99
N ALA A 5 -23.61 -14.90 51.89
CA ALA A 5 -24.49 -15.03 50.77
C ALA A 5 -23.74 -14.95 49.43
N ILE A 6 -24.14 -15.78 48.46
CA ILE A 6 -23.66 -15.74 47.09
C ILE A 6 -24.88 -15.51 46.20
N LEU A 7 -24.81 -14.50 45.32
CA LEU A 7 -25.87 -14.15 44.37
C LEU A 7 -25.31 -14.12 42.94
N PRO A 8 -24.95 -15.24 42.34
CA PRO A 8 -24.60 -15.23 40.94
C PRO A 8 -25.83 -14.89 40.10
N SER A 9 -25.64 -13.94 39.18
CA SER A 9 -26.68 -13.54 38.24
C SER A 9 -26.13 -13.67 36.82
N TYR A 10 -26.93 -14.20 35.91
CA TYR A 10 -26.60 -14.33 34.52
C TYR A 10 -27.73 -13.80 33.65
N THR A 11 -27.44 -12.85 32.77
CA THR A 11 -28.42 -12.28 31.85
C THR A 11 -28.21 -12.87 30.44
N LEU A 12 -29.22 -13.57 29.95
CA LEU A 12 -29.27 -14.16 28.63
C LEU A 12 -29.97 -13.20 27.68
N ASN A 13 -29.18 -12.46 26.88
CA ASN A 13 -29.65 -11.63 25.76
C ASN A 13 -29.37 -12.36 24.44
N VAL A 14 -30.13 -13.43 24.16
CA VAL A 14 -29.85 -14.34 23.02
C VAL A 14 -29.75 -13.58 21.69
N PHE A 15 -30.67 -12.65 21.43
CA PHE A 15 -30.70 -11.86 20.19
C PHE A 15 -29.53 -10.89 20.11
N THR A 16 -29.25 -10.17 21.20
CA THR A 16 -28.12 -9.23 21.27
C THR A 16 -26.80 -9.98 21.11
N ASN A 17 -26.60 -11.09 21.77
CA ASN A 17 -25.39 -11.89 21.70
C ASN A 17 -25.17 -12.46 20.29
N TYR A 18 -26.21 -12.89 19.60
CA TYR A 18 -26.16 -13.40 18.24
C TYR A 18 -25.74 -12.29 17.24
N THR A 19 -26.35 -11.10 17.34
CA THR A 19 -26.02 -9.97 16.47
C THR A 19 -24.64 -9.40 16.77
N LEU A 20 -24.23 -9.36 18.04
CA LEU A 20 -22.85 -9.00 18.44
C LEU A 20 -21.83 -9.99 17.90
N GLN A 21 -22.12 -11.29 17.93
CA GLN A 21 -21.23 -12.30 17.35
C GLN A 21 -21.05 -12.10 15.85
N LYS A 22 -22.14 -11.82 15.10
CA LYS A 22 -22.08 -11.50 13.68
C LYS A 22 -21.26 -10.22 13.42
N GLN A 23 -21.52 -9.16 14.18
CA GLN A 23 -20.77 -7.90 14.07
C GLN A 23 -19.29 -8.13 14.33
N ALA A 24 -18.94 -8.91 15.36
CA ALA A 24 -17.57 -9.28 15.67
C ALA A 24 -16.94 -10.08 14.51
N GLY A 25 -17.67 -11.01 13.88
CA GLY A 25 -17.23 -11.73 12.70
C GLY A 25 -16.86 -10.81 11.55
N TYR A 26 -17.71 -9.83 11.22
CA TYR A 26 -17.39 -8.83 10.19
C TYR A 26 -16.21 -7.93 10.56
N ASN A 27 -16.03 -7.61 11.85
CA ASN A 27 -14.85 -6.87 12.32
C ASN A 27 -13.54 -7.68 12.16
N VAL A 28 -13.61 -9.01 12.32
CA VAL A 28 -12.48 -9.90 11.97
C VAL A 28 -12.18 -9.83 10.48
N ASP A 29 -13.20 -9.85 9.61
CA ASP A 29 -13.00 -9.70 8.16
C ASP A 29 -12.43 -8.33 7.79
N VAL A 30 -12.83 -7.26 8.48
CA VAL A 30 -12.20 -5.92 8.33
C VAL A 30 -10.72 -5.99 8.64
N ALA A 31 -10.32 -6.64 9.74
CA ALA A 31 -8.93 -6.76 10.15
C ALA A 31 -8.11 -7.60 9.16
N LYS A 32 -8.64 -8.75 8.71
CA LYS A 32 -8.00 -9.60 7.69
C LYS A 32 -7.78 -8.86 6.37
N ASN A 33 -8.79 -8.15 5.88
CA ASN A 33 -8.67 -7.40 4.63
C ASN A 33 -7.76 -6.17 4.78
N ALA A 34 -7.68 -5.57 5.99
CA ALA A 34 -6.72 -4.53 6.28
C ALA A 34 -5.28 -5.06 6.23
N GLU A 35 -5.02 -6.25 6.79
CA GLU A 35 -3.72 -6.94 6.70
C GLU A 35 -3.32 -7.20 5.25
N LEU A 36 -4.23 -7.76 4.43
CA LEU A 36 -3.99 -7.99 3.00
C LEU A 36 -3.69 -6.70 2.24
N SER A 37 -4.39 -5.60 2.56
CA SER A 37 -4.13 -4.28 1.96
C SER A 37 -2.72 -3.78 2.28
N VAL A 38 -2.30 -3.88 3.55
CA VAL A 38 -0.94 -3.50 3.98
C VAL A 38 0.10 -4.38 3.31
N ARG A 39 -0.12 -5.69 3.25
CA ARG A 39 0.78 -6.63 2.59
C ARG A 39 0.97 -6.29 1.11
N LEU A 40 -0.11 -6.02 0.39
CA LEU A 40 -0.07 -5.61 -1.01
C LEU A 40 0.69 -4.28 -1.19
N ALA A 41 0.46 -3.30 -0.32
CA ALA A 41 1.17 -2.03 -0.33
C ALA A 41 2.68 -2.22 -0.11
N VAL A 42 3.08 -3.06 0.86
CA VAL A 42 4.50 -3.36 1.12
C VAL A 42 5.15 -4.06 -0.06
N ILE A 43 4.48 -5.04 -0.69
CA ILE A 43 5.00 -5.72 -1.90
C ILE A 43 5.27 -4.70 -3.01
N GLY A 44 4.33 -3.80 -3.27
CA GLY A 44 4.51 -2.75 -4.28
C GLY A 44 5.62 -1.77 -3.93
N GLN A 45 5.74 -1.36 -2.66
CA GLN A 45 6.83 -0.50 -2.19
C GLN A 45 8.21 -1.17 -2.36
N VAL A 46 8.32 -2.46 -2.04
CA VAL A 46 9.56 -3.23 -2.25
C VAL A 46 9.92 -3.28 -3.73
N ALA A 47 8.95 -3.61 -4.60
CA ALA A 47 9.17 -3.66 -6.05
C ALA A 47 9.59 -2.29 -6.61
N ALA A 48 8.87 -1.22 -6.26
CA ALA A 48 9.19 0.13 -6.70
C ALA A 48 10.57 0.59 -6.21
N ALA A 49 10.90 0.35 -4.94
CA ALA A 49 12.21 0.69 -4.37
C ALA A 49 13.34 -0.12 -5.02
N TYR A 50 13.10 -1.40 -5.34
CA TYR A 50 14.06 -2.24 -6.04
C TYR A 50 14.35 -1.72 -7.47
N PHE A 51 13.32 -1.44 -8.25
CA PHE A 51 13.49 -0.88 -9.59
C PHE A 51 14.14 0.50 -9.56
N ALA A 52 13.74 1.34 -8.60
CA ALA A 52 14.37 2.64 -8.41
C ALA A 52 15.86 2.52 -8.07
N ASN A 53 16.23 1.58 -7.19
CA ASN A 53 17.63 1.35 -6.84
C ASN A 53 18.47 0.93 -8.07
N LEU A 54 17.98 -0.02 -8.87
CA LEU A 54 18.65 -0.46 -10.09
C LEU A 54 18.79 0.68 -11.11
N ALA A 55 17.74 1.48 -11.30
CA ALA A 55 17.76 2.62 -12.19
C ALA A 55 18.76 3.69 -11.71
N GLN A 56 18.81 4.00 -10.41
CA GLN A 56 19.78 4.98 -9.88
C GLN A 56 21.22 4.51 -10.04
N GLN A 57 21.50 3.21 -9.95
CA GLN A 57 22.82 2.67 -10.25
C GLN A 57 23.20 2.87 -11.73
N GLN A 58 22.27 2.59 -12.64
CA GLN A 58 22.46 2.79 -14.07
C GLN A 58 22.67 4.28 -14.39
N LEU A 59 21.84 5.16 -13.82
CA LEU A 59 21.96 6.62 -13.98
C LEU A 59 23.28 7.15 -13.44
N LEU A 60 23.79 6.61 -12.33
CA LEU A 60 25.10 7.01 -11.80
C LEU A 60 26.21 6.73 -12.81
N VAL A 61 26.21 5.55 -13.44
CA VAL A 61 27.17 5.21 -14.48
C VAL A 61 27.05 6.15 -15.69
N GLN A 62 25.81 6.37 -16.17
CA GLN A 62 25.53 7.21 -17.33
C GLN A 62 25.93 8.68 -17.09
N PHE A 63 25.59 9.26 -15.94
CA PHE A 63 26.00 10.64 -15.62
C PHE A 63 27.48 10.77 -15.36
N THR A 64 28.15 9.73 -14.85
CA THR A 64 29.61 9.73 -14.70
C THR A 64 30.29 9.73 -16.07
N GLN A 65 29.82 8.94 -17.01
CA GLN A 65 30.30 8.93 -18.39
C GLN A 65 30.08 10.29 -19.05
N LEU A 66 28.87 10.84 -18.97
CA LEU A 66 28.50 12.14 -19.52
C LEU A 66 29.38 13.26 -18.95
N TYR A 67 29.68 13.25 -17.63
CA TYR A 67 30.59 14.22 -17.00
C TYR A 67 32.00 14.13 -17.58
N THR A 68 32.52 12.92 -17.81
CA THR A 68 33.83 12.67 -18.39
C THR A 68 33.87 13.15 -19.84
N ASP A 69 32.82 12.83 -20.60
CA ASP A 69 32.72 13.18 -22.03
C ASP A 69 32.65 14.70 -22.27
N VAL A 70 31.91 15.42 -21.43
CA VAL A 70 31.89 16.89 -21.49
C VAL A 70 33.24 17.46 -21.05
N GLY A 71 33.89 16.86 -20.05
CA GLY A 71 35.24 17.25 -19.62
C GLY A 71 36.29 17.14 -20.74
N GLU A 72 36.18 16.08 -21.56
CA GLU A 72 37.01 15.92 -22.74
C GLU A 72 36.77 17.06 -23.75
N LEU A 73 35.52 17.41 -24.00
CA LEU A 73 35.18 18.54 -24.88
C LEU A 73 35.67 19.89 -24.34
N VAL A 74 35.59 20.11 -23.03
CA VAL A 74 36.16 21.33 -22.38
C VAL A 74 37.66 21.40 -22.65
N THR A 75 38.38 20.28 -22.53
CA THR A 75 39.82 20.23 -22.78
C THR A 75 40.15 20.56 -24.23
N ILE A 76 39.48 19.95 -25.19
CA ILE A 76 39.65 20.19 -26.62
C ILE A 76 39.34 21.65 -26.97
N ALA A 77 38.21 22.17 -26.51
CA ALA A 77 37.82 23.56 -26.74
C ALA A 77 38.83 24.55 -26.16
N SER A 78 39.35 24.27 -24.96
CA SER A 78 40.41 25.13 -24.34
C SER A 78 41.71 25.12 -25.12
N GLU A 79 42.11 23.99 -25.71
CA GLU A 79 43.30 23.92 -26.57
C GLU A 79 43.09 24.65 -27.91
N LEU A 80 41.89 24.60 -28.47
CA LEU A 80 41.55 25.36 -29.70
C LEU A 80 41.52 26.86 -29.42
N ASP A 81 40.99 27.28 -28.26
CA ASP A 81 40.98 28.70 -27.85
C ASP A 81 42.40 29.25 -27.69
N LYS A 82 43.30 28.52 -27.02
CA LYS A 82 44.73 28.89 -26.92
C LYS A 82 45.41 29.07 -28.28
N ARG A 83 44.94 28.36 -29.30
CA ARG A 83 45.45 28.47 -30.67
C ARG A 83 44.73 29.51 -31.53
N GLY A 84 43.75 30.22 -30.96
CA GLY A 84 42.92 31.20 -31.67
C GLY A 84 41.96 30.59 -32.70
N LEU A 85 41.64 29.28 -32.57
CA LEU A 85 40.76 28.54 -33.50
C LEU A 85 39.32 28.48 -33.03
N THR A 86 39.03 28.93 -31.83
CA THR A 86 37.67 29.10 -31.24
C THR A 86 37.66 30.31 -30.33
N ASN A 87 36.54 30.61 -29.69
CA ASN A 87 36.41 31.70 -28.75
C ASN A 87 36.20 31.18 -27.31
N SER A 88 36.56 32.03 -26.33
CA SER A 88 36.37 31.70 -24.89
C SER A 88 34.95 31.44 -24.51
N LEU A 89 33.93 32.00 -25.19
CA LEU A 89 32.52 31.79 -24.95
C LEU A 89 32.15 30.29 -25.10
N SER A 90 32.65 29.63 -26.15
CA SER A 90 32.41 28.20 -26.36
C SER A 90 33.02 27.33 -25.25
N VAL A 91 34.17 27.72 -24.70
CA VAL A 91 34.78 27.04 -23.55
C VAL A 91 33.96 27.21 -22.30
N ASP A 92 33.45 28.43 -22.05
CA ASP A 92 32.66 28.71 -20.85
C ASP A 92 31.28 28.06 -20.89
N GLU A 93 30.67 27.93 -22.09
CA GLU A 93 29.42 27.13 -22.26
C GLU A 93 29.62 25.66 -21.91
N LEU A 94 30.72 25.02 -22.36
CA LEU A 94 31.03 23.63 -22.05
C LEU A 94 31.36 23.43 -20.57
N LYS A 95 32.12 24.37 -19.95
CA LYS A 95 32.34 24.34 -18.48
C LYS A 95 31.04 24.45 -17.69
N SER A 96 30.12 25.34 -18.10
CA SER A 96 28.83 25.49 -17.47
C SER A 96 28.02 24.19 -17.55
N LYS A 97 27.98 23.54 -18.72
CA LYS A 97 27.36 22.22 -18.90
C LYS A 97 27.98 21.16 -17.97
N GLN A 98 29.33 21.13 -17.90
CA GLN A 98 30.02 20.18 -17.01
C GLN A 98 29.69 20.39 -15.55
N LEU A 99 29.56 21.63 -15.08
CA LEU A 99 29.17 21.95 -13.70
C LEU A 99 27.74 21.57 -13.42
N LEU A 100 26.81 21.76 -14.36
CA LEU A 100 25.42 21.31 -14.24
C LEU A 100 25.33 19.78 -14.10
N ILE A 101 26.08 19.04 -14.93
CA ILE A 101 26.14 17.57 -14.86
C ILE A 101 26.74 17.12 -13.53
N LYS A 102 27.75 17.80 -13.00
CA LYS A 102 28.29 17.51 -11.65
C LYS A 102 27.23 17.69 -10.57
N GLY A 103 26.39 18.72 -10.68
CA GLY A 103 25.25 18.92 -9.79
C GLY A 103 24.24 17.76 -9.86
N GLN A 104 23.91 17.31 -11.08
CA GLN A 104 23.01 16.16 -11.27
C GLN A 104 23.59 14.85 -10.72
N LEU A 105 24.91 14.65 -10.87
CA LEU A 105 25.62 13.50 -10.30
C LEU A 105 25.44 13.42 -8.77
N ALA A 106 25.56 14.54 -8.06
CA ALA A 106 25.36 14.60 -6.62
C ALA A 106 23.90 14.24 -6.24
N ILE A 107 22.91 14.66 -7.06
CA ILE A 107 21.50 14.30 -6.87
C ILE A 107 21.28 12.80 -7.08
N VAL A 108 21.86 12.22 -8.12
CA VAL A 108 21.77 10.77 -8.39
C VAL A 108 22.39 9.96 -7.26
N GLN A 109 23.56 10.37 -6.75
CA GLN A 109 24.22 9.72 -5.60
C GLN A 109 23.34 9.76 -4.33
N LYS A 110 22.76 10.94 -4.04
CA LYS A 110 21.79 11.08 -2.93
C LYS A 110 20.60 10.14 -3.12
N ASN A 111 20.01 10.09 -4.33
CA ASN A 111 18.85 9.25 -4.62
C ASN A 111 19.20 7.76 -4.55
N LEU A 112 20.39 7.35 -4.97
CA LEU A 112 20.88 5.99 -4.82
C LEU A 112 20.95 5.60 -3.33
N THR A 113 21.55 6.45 -2.50
CA THR A 113 21.61 6.20 -1.06
C THR A 113 20.19 6.11 -0.45
N ALA A 114 19.28 6.99 -0.86
CA ALA A 114 17.89 6.97 -0.37
C ALA A 114 17.17 5.69 -0.76
N THR A 115 17.31 5.21 -2.00
CA THR A 115 16.67 3.96 -2.45
C THR A 115 17.28 2.72 -1.79
N GLN A 116 18.59 2.71 -1.54
CA GLN A 116 19.27 1.66 -0.76
C GLN A 116 18.71 1.60 0.67
N ASN A 117 18.62 2.74 1.34
CA ASN A 117 18.09 2.81 2.70
C ASN A 117 16.61 2.41 2.75
N ALA A 118 15.80 2.81 1.76
CA ALA A 118 14.41 2.40 1.65
C ALA A 118 14.26 0.87 1.52
N LEU A 119 15.08 0.23 0.67
CA LEU A 119 15.08 -1.23 0.54
C LEU A 119 15.47 -1.91 1.86
N ARG A 120 16.52 -1.42 2.52
CA ARG A 120 16.97 -2.00 3.78
C ARG A 120 15.95 -1.84 4.90
N LEU A 121 15.26 -0.69 4.94
CA LEU A 121 14.14 -0.47 5.87
C LEU A 121 13.02 -1.50 5.65
N LEU A 122 12.63 -1.73 4.38
CA LEU A 122 11.56 -2.67 4.04
C LEU A 122 11.88 -4.13 4.40
N ILE A 123 13.18 -4.51 4.43
CA ILE A 123 13.66 -5.83 4.88
C ILE A 123 14.13 -5.83 6.35
N ASN A 124 13.81 -4.78 7.10
CA ASN A 124 14.18 -4.63 8.52
C ASN A 124 15.69 -4.75 8.79
N GLN A 125 16.51 -4.10 7.95
CA GLN A 125 17.96 -4.04 8.10
C GLN A 125 18.45 -2.61 8.35
N ALA A 126 19.57 -2.47 9.05
CA ALA A 126 20.23 -1.18 9.25
C ALA A 126 20.68 -0.56 7.90
N PRO A 127 20.79 0.80 7.80
CA PRO A 127 21.28 1.47 6.60
C PRO A 127 22.62 0.90 6.09
N GLY A 128 22.79 0.85 4.77
CA GLY A 128 24.01 0.32 4.16
C GLY A 128 23.85 -0.04 2.68
N LEU A 129 24.89 -0.58 2.08
CA LEU A 129 24.89 -0.97 0.68
C LEU A 129 24.01 -2.22 0.44
N THR A 130 23.30 -2.24 -0.67
CA THR A 130 22.57 -3.41 -1.17
C THR A 130 23.37 -4.06 -2.29
N LYS A 131 23.52 -5.39 -2.22
CA LYS A 131 24.08 -6.16 -3.34
C LYS A 131 22.95 -6.47 -4.32
N ASN A 132 23.03 -5.94 -5.53
CA ASN A 132 22.10 -6.25 -6.60
C ASN A 132 22.72 -7.30 -7.52
N LEU A 133 21.95 -8.36 -7.81
CA LEU A 133 22.36 -9.44 -8.71
C LEU A 133 21.98 -9.16 -10.17
N ASN A 134 21.02 -8.27 -10.40
CA ASN A 134 20.48 -7.96 -11.71
C ASN A 134 20.91 -6.59 -12.18
N GLN A 135 21.07 -6.44 -13.51
CA GLN A 135 21.30 -5.16 -14.17
C GLN A 135 19.95 -4.58 -14.63
N PHE A 136 19.78 -3.28 -14.49
CA PHE A 136 18.54 -2.59 -14.92
C PHE A 136 18.25 -2.78 -16.42
N ALA A 137 19.31 -2.85 -17.24
CA ALA A 137 19.19 -3.07 -18.69
C ALA A 137 18.43 -4.34 -19.05
N ASN A 138 18.60 -5.42 -18.26
CA ASN A 138 18.03 -6.74 -18.56
C ASN A 138 16.55 -6.88 -18.20
N ILE A 139 15.95 -5.90 -17.53
CA ILE A 139 14.54 -5.93 -17.17
C ILE A 139 13.70 -5.51 -18.38
N ASN A 140 12.76 -6.35 -18.81
CA ASN A 140 11.85 -6.03 -19.90
C ASN A 140 10.45 -5.74 -19.36
N PRO A 141 9.97 -4.49 -19.38
CA PRO A 141 8.65 -4.13 -18.89
C PRO A 141 7.49 -4.73 -19.72
N ASN A 142 7.72 -5.00 -21.01
CA ASN A 142 6.65 -5.47 -21.92
C ASN A 142 6.19 -6.91 -21.66
N GLN A 143 6.92 -7.69 -20.84
CA GLN A 143 6.55 -9.07 -20.50
C GLN A 143 5.52 -9.16 -19.35
N ILE A 144 5.20 -8.05 -18.69
CA ILE A 144 4.44 -8.03 -17.43
C ILE A 144 3.00 -7.53 -17.61
N ILE A 145 2.63 -7.02 -18.80
CA ILE A 145 1.29 -6.44 -19.03
C ILE A 145 0.26 -7.58 -19.12
N PRO A 146 -0.69 -7.69 -18.16
CA PRO A 146 -1.82 -8.59 -18.31
C PRO A 146 -2.69 -8.11 -19.47
N GLY A 147 -3.09 -9.02 -20.36
CA GLY A 147 -4.10 -8.73 -21.37
C GLY A 147 -5.43 -8.29 -20.75
N ASN A 148 -6.49 -8.23 -21.52
CA ASN A 148 -7.83 -7.76 -21.11
C ASN A 148 -8.18 -8.10 -19.65
N LEU A 149 -8.37 -7.04 -18.84
CA LEU A 149 -8.66 -7.16 -17.42
C LEU A 149 -10.18 -7.17 -17.20
N PRO A 150 -10.78 -8.26 -16.72
CA PRO A 150 -12.19 -8.26 -16.38
C PRO A 150 -12.47 -7.41 -15.15
N VAL A 151 -13.59 -6.68 -15.15
CA VAL A 151 -14.05 -5.83 -14.01
C VAL A 151 -14.20 -6.65 -12.71
N SER A 152 -14.38 -7.98 -12.81
CA SER A 152 -14.43 -8.90 -11.67
C SER A 152 -13.16 -8.89 -10.80
N VAL A 153 -12.01 -8.48 -11.34
CA VAL A 153 -10.76 -8.37 -10.57
C VAL A 153 -10.86 -7.30 -9.49
N LEU A 154 -11.66 -6.24 -9.71
CA LEU A 154 -11.88 -5.19 -8.71
C LEU A 154 -12.61 -5.71 -7.46
N ALA A 155 -13.51 -6.69 -7.62
CA ALA A 155 -14.23 -7.29 -6.50
C ALA A 155 -13.32 -8.07 -5.52
N ALA A 156 -12.11 -8.45 -5.96
CA ALA A 156 -11.13 -9.16 -5.14
C ALA A 156 -10.15 -8.21 -4.43
N ARG A 157 -10.28 -6.90 -4.61
CA ARG A 157 -9.40 -5.91 -3.96
C ARG A 157 -9.60 -5.91 -2.44
N PRO A 158 -8.50 -6.00 -1.66
CA PRO A 158 -8.62 -6.05 -0.20
C PRO A 158 -9.21 -4.77 0.42
N ASP A 159 -9.01 -3.60 -0.17
CA ASP A 159 -9.58 -2.33 0.29
C ASP A 159 -11.10 -2.26 0.08
N ILE A 160 -11.62 -2.78 -1.04
CA ILE A 160 -13.05 -2.91 -1.32
C ILE A 160 -13.69 -3.93 -0.38
N LEU A 161 -13.06 -5.10 -0.22
CA LEU A 161 -13.53 -6.14 0.70
C LEU A 161 -13.54 -5.65 2.16
N LYS A 162 -12.55 -4.85 2.55
CA LYS A 162 -12.53 -4.19 3.86
C LYS A 162 -13.72 -3.24 4.03
N ALA A 163 -13.96 -2.37 3.05
CA ALA A 163 -15.07 -1.42 3.09
C ALA A 163 -16.44 -2.12 3.09
N GLU A 164 -16.58 -3.23 2.35
CA GLU A 164 -17.77 -4.07 2.37
C GLU A 164 -17.98 -4.71 3.75
N ALA A 165 -16.94 -5.26 4.36
CA ALA A 165 -17.01 -5.84 5.71
C ALA A 165 -17.38 -4.77 6.75
N GLN A 166 -16.86 -3.55 6.64
CA GLN A 166 -17.24 -2.41 7.49
C GLN A 166 -18.72 -2.05 7.32
N LEU A 167 -19.22 -2.04 6.09
CA LEU A 167 -20.64 -1.81 5.82
C LEU A 167 -21.53 -2.90 6.46
N LYS A 168 -21.13 -4.17 6.34
CA LYS A 168 -21.83 -5.29 6.98
C LYS A 168 -21.81 -5.18 8.52
N ALA A 169 -20.66 -4.83 9.10
CA ALA A 169 -20.52 -4.60 10.54
C ALA A 169 -21.41 -3.45 11.04
N ALA A 170 -21.48 -2.34 10.28
CA ALA A 170 -22.35 -1.21 10.60
C ALA A 170 -23.85 -1.56 10.50
N ASN A 171 -24.22 -2.41 9.52
CA ASN A 171 -25.59 -2.93 9.42
C ASN A 171 -25.97 -3.78 10.64
N GLU A 172 -25.08 -4.67 11.08
CA GLU A 172 -25.33 -5.45 12.32
C GLU A 172 -25.38 -4.54 13.56
N GLY A 173 -24.71 -3.38 13.55
CA GLY A 173 -24.83 -2.38 14.60
C GLY A 173 -26.28 -1.87 14.79
N ILE A 174 -27.05 -1.75 13.70
CA ILE A 174 -28.49 -1.43 13.77
C ILE A 174 -29.24 -2.59 14.42
N SER A 175 -28.90 -3.83 14.04
CA SER A 175 -29.49 -5.04 14.60
C SER A 175 -29.21 -5.17 16.10
N VAL A 176 -27.98 -4.88 16.52
CA VAL A 176 -27.59 -4.82 17.95
C VAL A 176 -28.40 -3.78 18.71
N ALA A 177 -28.50 -2.55 18.17
CA ALA A 177 -29.29 -1.49 18.80
C ALA A 177 -30.80 -1.87 18.89
N SER A 178 -31.34 -2.48 17.83
CA SER A 178 -32.75 -2.91 17.78
C SER A 178 -33.03 -4.10 18.68
N SER A 179 -32.06 -4.95 18.96
CA SER A 179 -32.20 -6.10 19.86
C SER A 179 -32.50 -5.68 21.32
N ALA A 180 -32.16 -4.43 21.70
CA ALA A 180 -32.51 -3.87 22.99
C ALA A 180 -34.04 -3.63 23.16
N LEU A 181 -34.83 -3.72 22.07
CA LEU A 181 -36.30 -3.74 22.11
C LEU A 181 -36.87 -5.13 22.48
N LEU A 182 -36.02 -6.16 22.53
CA LEU A 182 -36.44 -7.52 22.85
C LEU A 182 -36.18 -7.80 24.33
N PRO A 183 -37.03 -8.70 24.99
CA PRO A 183 -36.84 -9.05 26.38
C PRO A 183 -35.53 -9.81 26.61
N GLY A 184 -34.82 -9.47 27.68
CA GLY A 184 -33.72 -10.27 28.23
C GLY A 184 -34.21 -11.26 29.27
N VAL A 185 -33.56 -12.43 29.35
CA VAL A 185 -33.85 -13.44 30.38
C VAL A 185 -32.78 -13.37 31.46
N ASN A 186 -33.16 -13.08 32.70
CA ASN A 186 -32.26 -13.08 33.84
C ASN A 186 -32.40 -14.37 34.63
N LEU A 187 -31.27 -15.04 34.85
CA LEU A 187 -31.13 -16.22 35.69
C LEU A 187 -30.40 -15.84 36.95
N ASN A 188 -31.05 -15.95 38.10
CA ASN A 188 -30.43 -15.65 39.37
C ASN A 188 -30.43 -16.90 40.25
N TYR A 189 -29.34 -17.12 40.96
CA TYR A 189 -29.26 -18.10 42.02
C TYR A 189 -28.91 -17.38 43.31
N PHE A 190 -29.63 -17.67 44.36
CA PHE A 190 -29.34 -17.15 45.68
C PHE A 190 -28.99 -18.32 46.62
N TYR A 191 -27.88 -18.19 47.28
CA TYR A 191 -27.49 -19.09 48.36
C TYR A 191 -27.07 -18.24 49.56
N ALA A 192 -27.65 -18.52 50.72
CA ALA A 192 -27.28 -17.87 51.96
C ALA A 192 -27.19 -18.88 53.10
N GLN A 193 -26.20 -18.68 53.96
CA GLN A 193 -25.98 -19.42 55.18
C GLN A 193 -25.73 -18.45 56.33
N GLY A 194 -26.46 -18.62 57.45
CA GLY A 194 -26.28 -17.78 58.64
C GLY A 194 -26.26 -18.62 59.92
N SER A 195 -25.44 -18.18 60.86
CA SER A 195 -25.41 -18.71 62.22
C SER A 195 -25.96 -17.66 63.17
N GLY A 196 -27.19 -17.81 63.67
CA GLY A 196 -27.84 -16.90 64.61
C GLY A 196 -29.30 -17.25 64.84
N SER A 197 -29.85 -16.94 66.03
CA SER A 197 -31.21 -17.29 66.44
C SER A 197 -32.30 -16.30 65.97
N GLN A 198 -32.15 -15.70 64.79
CA GLN A 198 -33.19 -14.84 64.23
C GLN A 198 -33.85 -15.53 63.01
N ASN A 199 -35.15 -15.79 63.13
CA ASN A 199 -35.98 -16.20 62.00
C ASN A 199 -35.99 -15.10 60.95
N LEU A 200 -35.27 -15.33 59.85
CA LEU A 200 -35.46 -14.55 58.64
C LEU A 200 -36.87 -14.83 58.13
N ASN A 201 -37.73 -13.81 58.23
CA ASN A 201 -39.15 -13.89 57.92
C ASN A 201 -39.37 -14.41 56.50
N SER A 202 -39.89 -15.60 56.39
CA SER A 202 -40.10 -16.43 55.19
C SER A 202 -41.25 -15.99 54.30
N SER A 203 -41.61 -14.71 54.26
CA SER A 203 -42.76 -14.25 53.49
C SER A 203 -42.56 -14.20 51.96
N LEU A 204 -41.35 -14.51 51.46
CA LEU A 204 -41.10 -14.50 50.04
C LEU A 204 -40.73 -15.85 49.41
N ILE A 205 -40.45 -16.92 50.18
CA ILE A 205 -40.03 -18.21 49.62
C ILE A 205 -40.51 -19.37 50.50
N ASN A 206 -41.51 -20.08 50.08
CA ASN A 206 -41.91 -21.41 50.64
C ASN A 206 -41.00 -22.48 49.96
N ALA A 207 -39.77 -22.66 50.40
CA ALA A 207 -39.01 -23.85 50.07
C ALA A 207 -38.52 -24.46 51.38
N GLY A 208 -38.97 -25.66 51.69
CA GLY A 208 -38.70 -26.56 52.77
C GLY A 208 -37.61 -26.16 53.78
N ALA A 209 -38.03 -25.81 55.01
CA ALA A 209 -37.11 -25.49 56.08
C ALA A 209 -36.61 -26.81 56.70
N ASP A 210 -35.36 -27.16 56.32
CA ASP A 210 -34.52 -27.98 57.20
C ASP A 210 -33.89 -27.08 58.24
N ASN A 211 -33.69 -27.57 59.45
CA ASN A 211 -33.25 -26.85 60.68
C ASN A 211 -31.73 -26.32 60.58
N THR A 212 -31.20 -26.22 59.43
CA THR A 212 -29.95 -25.54 59.14
C THR A 212 -30.31 -24.18 58.53
N ASN A 213 -29.75 -23.07 59.10
CA ASN A 213 -29.90 -21.69 58.62
C ASN A 213 -29.35 -21.49 57.18
N GLN A 214 -29.73 -22.36 56.28
CA GLN A 214 -29.30 -22.42 54.89
C GLN A 214 -30.51 -22.21 53.98
N GLN A 215 -30.45 -21.22 53.13
CA GLN A 215 -31.48 -20.92 52.13
C GLN A 215 -30.90 -20.85 50.72
N SER A 216 -31.56 -21.50 49.77
CA SER A 216 -31.20 -21.39 48.34
C SER A 216 -32.47 -21.31 47.48
N TYR A 217 -32.45 -20.48 46.48
CA TYR A 217 -33.51 -20.46 45.47
C TYR A 217 -32.94 -20.14 44.09
N TYR A 218 -33.65 -20.60 43.07
CA TYR A 218 -33.44 -20.26 41.68
C TYR A 218 -34.56 -19.34 41.22
N ALA A 219 -34.23 -18.28 40.49
CA ALA A 219 -35.20 -17.41 39.87
C ALA A 219 -34.84 -17.21 38.38
N ALA A 220 -35.80 -17.39 37.51
CA ALA A 220 -35.73 -17.04 36.11
C ALA A 220 -36.86 -16.06 35.81
N TYR A 221 -36.52 -14.88 35.31
CA TYR A 221 -37.54 -13.91 34.93
C TYR A 221 -37.10 -13.16 33.64
N ALA A 222 -38.11 -12.83 32.82
CA ALA A 222 -37.91 -11.97 31.68
C ALA A 222 -37.97 -10.50 32.12
N ASN A 223 -36.96 -9.72 31.76
CA ASN A 223 -36.98 -8.28 31.94
C ASN A 223 -37.14 -7.61 30.58
N TRP A 224 -38.14 -6.75 30.48
CA TRP A 224 -38.43 -6.02 29.27
C TRP A 224 -38.53 -4.52 29.60
N THR A 225 -37.47 -3.79 29.30
CA THR A 225 -37.41 -2.34 29.55
C THR A 225 -37.18 -1.60 28.23
N ILE A 226 -38.22 -0.91 27.74
CA ILE A 226 -38.08 -0.04 26.56
C ILE A 226 -37.73 1.36 27.04
N SER A 227 -36.50 1.75 26.79
CA SER A 227 -35.98 3.11 27.07
C SER A 227 -36.02 3.97 25.80
N PRO A 228 -36.39 5.26 25.86
CA PRO A 228 -36.26 6.20 24.72
C PRO A 228 -34.86 6.27 24.15
N SER A 229 -33.81 6.01 24.92
CA SER A 229 -32.41 5.95 24.48
C SER A 229 -32.15 4.90 23.38
N VAL A 230 -32.98 3.82 23.36
CA VAL A 230 -32.88 2.76 22.34
C VAL A 230 -33.14 3.33 20.93
N PHE A 231 -34.12 4.21 20.78
CA PHE A 231 -34.42 4.86 19.51
C PHE A 231 -33.29 5.79 19.08
N GLY A 232 -32.65 6.49 20.03
CA GLY A 232 -31.45 7.26 19.81
C GLY A 232 -30.28 6.41 19.30
N ALA A 233 -30.07 5.24 19.91
CA ALA A 233 -29.03 4.28 19.50
C ALA A 233 -29.31 3.72 18.09
N ILE A 234 -30.56 3.38 17.75
CA ILE A 234 -30.95 2.93 16.40
C ILE A 234 -30.68 4.02 15.37
N ASN A 235 -31.06 5.29 15.66
CA ASN A 235 -30.83 6.41 14.77
C ASN A 235 -29.32 6.67 14.56
N THR A 236 -28.52 6.58 15.61
CA THR A 236 -27.06 6.70 15.55
C THR A 236 -26.45 5.61 14.67
N ASN A 237 -26.81 4.33 14.89
CA ASN A 237 -26.30 3.22 14.09
C ASN A 237 -26.79 3.30 12.63
N SER A 238 -28.00 3.79 12.38
CA SER A 238 -28.51 4.06 11.02
C SER A 238 -27.70 5.16 10.31
N ALA A 239 -27.25 6.18 11.04
CA ALA A 239 -26.35 7.20 10.49
C ALA A 239 -24.95 6.64 10.20
N LEU A 240 -24.40 5.80 11.09
CA LEU A 240 -23.12 5.10 10.87
C LEU A 240 -23.19 4.15 9.68
N PHE A 241 -24.29 3.43 9.49
CA PHE A 241 -24.51 2.59 8.30
C PHE A 241 -24.49 3.43 7.02
N ARG A 242 -25.19 4.57 6.99
CA ARG A 242 -25.17 5.48 5.82
C ARG A 242 -23.78 6.03 5.54
N ALA A 243 -23.00 6.37 6.58
CA ALA A 243 -21.62 6.78 6.45
C ALA A 243 -20.74 5.65 5.87
N SER A 244 -20.89 4.42 6.37
CA SER A 244 -20.17 3.25 5.85
C SER A 244 -20.55 2.93 4.40
N LEU A 245 -21.82 3.12 4.02
CA LEU A 245 -22.26 2.96 2.63
C LEU A 245 -21.62 4.00 1.71
N ALA A 246 -21.52 5.24 2.17
CA ALA A 246 -20.83 6.30 1.40
C ALA A 246 -19.32 5.98 1.25
N GLN A 247 -18.67 5.48 2.30
CA GLN A 247 -17.27 5.04 2.26
C GLN A 247 -17.06 3.87 1.30
N TYR A 248 -17.95 2.88 1.31
CA TYR A 248 -17.90 1.76 0.36
C TYR A 248 -18.01 2.24 -1.09
N LYS A 249 -19.01 3.09 -1.41
CA LYS A 249 -19.16 3.69 -2.74
C LYS A 249 -17.93 4.49 -3.15
N PHE A 250 -17.36 5.26 -2.23
CA PHE A 250 -16.14 6.02 -2.48
C PHE A 250 -14.94 5.09 -2.76
N ALA A 251 -14.76 4.01 -2.01
CA ALA A 251 -13.70 3.03 -2.23
C ALA A 251 -13.81 2.38 -3.62
N VAL A 252 -15.02 1.98 -4.04
CA VAL A 252 -15.25 1.42 -5.38
C VAL A 252 -14.92 2.42 -6.48
N ASN A 253 -15.40 3.67 -6.36
CA ASN A 253 -15.11 4.72 -7.34
C ASN A 253 -13.61 5.03 -7.40
N THR A 254 -12.94 5.13 -6.27
CA THR A 254 -11.48 5.34 -6.19
C THR A 254 -10.75 4.23 -6.92
N ALA A 255 -11.13 2.97 -6.66
CA ALA A 255 -10.52 1.81 -7.30
C ALA A 255 -10.67 1.83 -8.84
N LEU A 256 -11.84 2.23 -9.35
CA LEU A 256 -12.06 2.38 -10.78
C LEU A 256 -11.14 3.45 -11.39
N HIS A 257 -11.05 4.62 -10.75
CA HIS A 257 -10.18 5.71 -11.22
C HIS A 257 -8.69 5.33 -11.12
N GLU A 258 -8.26 4.60 -10.09
CA GLU A 258 -6.89 4.13 -9.97
C GLU A 258 -6.50 3.19 -11.10
N VAL A 259 -7.38 2.25 -11.47
CA VAL A 259 -7.13 1.34 -12.60
C VAL A 259 -7.08 2.10 -13.93
N ASP A 260 -8.03 3.00 -14.17
CA ASP A 260 -8.08 3.82 -15.39
C ASP A 260 -6.82 4.69 -15.53
N ASN A 261 -6.43 5.38 -14.47
CA ASN A 261 -5.20 6.18 -14.42
C ASN A 261 -3.95 5.33 -14.64
N ALA A 262 -3.88 4.14 -14.03
CA ALA A 262 -2.72 3.25 -14.18
C ALA A 262 -2.61 2.71 -15.61
N LEU A 263 -3.73 2.36 -16.26
CA LEU A 263 -3.78 1.94 -17.66
C LEU A 263 -3.38 3.08 -18.60
N ALA A 264 -3.92 4.28 -18.39
CA ALA A 264 -3.58 5.47 -19.19
C ALA A 264 -2.10 5.81 -19.06
N ALA A 265 -1.55 5.80 -17.83
CA ALA A 265 -0.13 6.05 -17.59
C ALA A 265 0.76 4.99 -18.27
N ASN A 266 0.39 3.70 -18.17
CA ASN A 266 1.13 2.63 -18.82
C ASN A 266 1.13 2.78 -20.34
N ASN A 267 -0.01 3.12 -20.96
CA ASN A 267 -0.10 3.35 -22.40
C ASN A 267 0.75 4.55 -22.85
N ALA A 268 0.68 5.67 -22.11
CA ALA A 268 1.47 6.87 -22.42
C ALA A 268 2.98 6.60 -22.31
N LEU A 269 3.41 5.89 -21.26
CA LEU A 269 4.81 5.54 -21.05
C LEU A 269 5.31 4.52 -22.09
N ASN A 270 4.45 3.62 -22.54
CA ASN A 270 4.77 2.70 -23.64
C ASN A 270 5.02 3.47 -24.95
N GLN A 271 4.15 4.43 -25.30
CA GLN A 271 4.32 5.28 -26.45
C GLN A 271 5.60 6.13 -26.37
N LYS A 272 5.87 6.71 -25.18
CA LYS A 272 7.11 7.43 -24.93
C LYS A 272 8.33 6.54 -25.13
N MET A 273 8.35 5.33 -24.57
CA MET A 273 9.45 4.38 -24.70
C MET A 273 9.72 4.01 -26.16
N LEU A 274 8.67 3.77 -26.96
CA LEU A 274 8.81 3.50 -28.39
C LEU A 274 9.42 4.68 -29.13
N SER A 275 8.95 5.90 -28.85
CA SER A 275 9.46 7.13 -29.46
C SER A 275 10.94 7.40 -29.08
N ASP A 276 11.27 7.27 -27.80
CA ASP A 276 12.64 7.47 -27.30
C ASP A 276 13.59 6.43 -27.87
N THR A 277 13.16 5.17 -28.01
CA THR A 277 13.96 4.10 -28.63
C THR A 277 14.20 4.36 -30.11
N ALA A 278 13.18 4.83 -30.85
CA ALA A 278 13.33 5.20 -32.25
C ALA A 278 14.26 6.41 -32.42
N ALA A 279 14.16 7.40 -31.55
CA ALA A 279 15.06 8.55 -31.52
C ALA A 279 16.52 8.13 -31.24
N TYR A 280 16.72 7.23 -30.26
CA TYR A 280 18.05 6.70 -29.94
C TYR A 280 18.67 5.96 -31.12
N SER A 281 17.95 5.10 -31.82
CA SER A 281 18.45 4.39 -32.99
C SER A 281 18.74 5.29 -34.18
N SER A 282 17.93 6.34 -34.39
CA SER A 282 18.22 7.38 -35.42
C SER A 282 19.47 8.16 -35.12
N LEU A 283 19.67 8.52 -33.84
CA LEU A 283 20.87 9.26 -33.42
C LEU A 283 22.10 8.38 -33.51
N GLU A 284 22.02 7.11 -33.16
CA GLU A 284 23.10 6.13 -33.31
C GLU A 284 23.55 6.01 -34.77
N SER A 285 22.59 5.89 -35.70
CA SER A 285 22.86 5.86 -37.14
C SER A 285 23.55 7.15 -37.61
N SER A 286 23.11 8.30 -37.13
CA SER A 286 23.71 9.61 -37.43
C SER A 286 25.17 9.71 -36.92
N ILE A 287 25.44 9.18 -35.74
CA ILE A 287 26.79 9.15 -35.16
C ILE A 287 27.71 8.27 -36.01
N GLN A 288 27.25 7.10 -36.45
CA GLN A 288 28.00 6.21 -37.34
C GLN A 288 28.44 6.93 -38.65
N VAL A 289 27.50 7.65 -39.27
CA VAL A 289 27.77 8.46 -40.46
C VAL A 289 28.79 9.56 -40.14
N LYS A 290 28.63 10.30 -39.04
CA LYS A 290 29.56 11.37 -38.61
C LYS A 290 30.93 10.81 -38.31
N GLN A 291 31.05 9.63 -37.71
CA GLN A 291 32.35 8.95 -37.50
C GLN A 291 33.03 8.56 -38.82
N ALA A 292 32.27 8.09 -39.82
CA ALA A 292 32.79 7.81 -41.15
C ALA A 292 33.26 9.09 -41.86
N MET A 293 32.51 10.21 -41.70
CA MET A 293 32.96 11.54 -42.20
C MET A 293 34.22 12.04 -41.51
N LEU A 294 34.34 11.82 -40.20
CA LEU A 294 35.55 12.19 -39.44
C LEU A 294 36.80 11.47 -39.98
N LYS A 295 36.70 10.17 -40.25
CA LYS A 295 37.77 9.37 -40.86
C LYS A 295 38.23 9.89 -42.23
N ARG A 296 37.32 10.59 -42.94
CA ARG A 296 37.60 11.20 -44.27
C ARG A 296 37.99 12.68 -44.16
N GLY A 297 38.10 13.24 -42.95
CA GLY A 297 38.42 14.66 -42.75
C GLY A 297 37.29 15.64 -43.11
N LEU A 298 36.04 15.15 -43.26
CA LEU A 298 34.86 15.94 -43.65
C LEU A 298 34.11 16.55 -42.46
N THR A 299 34.49 16.23 -41.24
CA THR A 299 33.94 16.79 -40.03
C THR A 299 34.99 16.82 -38.94
N THR A 300 34.73 17.49 -37.82
CA THR A 300 35.63 17.57 -36.69
C THR A 300 35.25 16.59 -35.59
N TYR A 301 36.20 16.17 -34.75
CA TYR A 301 35.97 15.32 -33.58
C TYR A 301 34.97 15.96 -32.62
N MET A 302 35.03 17.28 -32.42
CA MET A 302 34.12 18.03 -31.57
C MET A 302 32.64 17.85 -31.98
N ILE A 303 32.36 17.90 -33.30
CA ILE A 303 31.02 17.69 -33.83
C ILE A 303 30.55 16.25 -33.53
N VAL A 304 31.38 15.24 -33.80
CA VAL A 304 31.04 13.84 -33.52
C VAL A 304 30.71 13.64 -32.02
N LYS A 305 31.55 14.21 -31.15
CA LYS A 305 31.41 14.10 -29.70
C LYS A 305 30.15 14.81 -29.19
N THR A 306 29.74 15.94 -29.80
CA THR A 306 28.48 16.61 -29.45
C THR A 306 27.29 15.71 -29.74
N PHE A 307 27.24 15.01 -30.87
CA PHE A 307 26.20 14.02 -31.17
C PHE A 307 26.23 12.83 -30.19
N SER A 308 27.42 12.38 -29.76
CA SER A 308 27.54 11.36 -28.72
C SER A 308 26.97 11.83 -27.39
N LEU A 309 27.16 13.09 -26.99
CA LEU A 309 26.57 13.65 -25.78
C LEU A 309 25.02 13.70 -25.83
N GLU A 310 24.46 14.01 -27.01
CA GLU A 310 23.00 13.95 -27.20
C GLU A 310 22.50 12.52 -27.07
N GLN A 311 23.24 11.53 -27.54
CA GLN A 311 22.91 10.10 -27.36
C GLN A 311 22.96 9.69 -25.87
N ASP A 312 24.00 10.16 -25.14
CA ASP A 312 24.11 9.88 -23.70
C ASP A 312 22.93 10.47 -22.90
N LEU A 313 22.52 11.71 -23.23
CA LEU A 313 21.35 12.35 -22.63
C LEU A 313 20.07 11.57 -22.92
N LEU A 314 19.90 11.11 -24.15
CA LEU A 314 18.74 10.30 -24.53
C LEU A 314 18.78 8.92 -23.87
N ALA A 315 19.94 8.31 -23.66
CA ALA A 315 20.11 7.07 -22.90
C ALA A 315 19.69 7.25 -21.42
N ILE A 316 20.00 8.41 -20.83
CA ILE A 316 19.55 8.79 -19.48
C ILE A 316 18.03 8.93 -19.45
N ASP A 317 17.42 9.61 -20.42
CA ASP A 317 15.95 9.75 -20.50
C ASP A 317 15.27 8.39 -20.70
N LEU A 318 15.80 7.51 -21.56
CA LEU A 318 15.34 6.13 -21.73
C LEU A 318 15.37 5.34 -20.40
N THR A 319 16.42 5.51 -19.60
CA THR A 319 16.53 4.87 -18.28
C THR A 319 15.46 5.38 -17.33
N GLN A 320 15.17 6.69 -17.33
CA GLN A 320 14.13 7.30 -16.53
C GLN A 320 12.72 6.87 -16.99
N THR A 321 12.47 6.86 -18.30
CA THR A 321 11.20 6.41 -18.89
C THR A 321 10.92 4.94 -18.55
N LYS A 322 11.94 4.09 -18.66
CA LYS A 322 11.85 2.67 -18.28
C LYS A 322 11.53 2.49 -16.79
N LEU A 323 12.15 3.29 -15.90
CA LEU A 323 11.84 3.27 -14.49
C LEU A 323 10.36 3.67 -14.22
N GLN A 324 9.91 4.76 -14.85
CA GLN A 324 8.51 5.20 -14.72
C GLN A 324 7.54 4.14 -15.21
N GLN A 325 7.85 3.44 -16.31
CA GLN A 325 7.04 2.34 -16.83
C GLN A 325 6.97 1.18 -15.85
N LEU A 326 8.09 0.76 -15.24
CA LEU A 326 8.11 -0.29 -14.24
C LEU A 326 7.31 0.09 -12.98
N ILE A 327 7.41 1.34 -12.52
CA ILE A 327 6.61 1.85 -11.40
C ILE A 327 5.12 1.87 -11.77
N SER A 328 4.77 2.29 -12.99
CA SER A 328 3.39 2.27 -13.49
C SER A 328 2.81 0.86 -13.53
N LEU A 329 3.60 -0.15 -13.90
CA LEU A 329 3.20 -1.56 -13.85
C LEU A 329 2.99 -2.07 -12.42
N VAL A 330 3.84 -1.66 -11.47
CA VAL A 330 3.65 -1.97 -10.04
C VAL A 330 2.34 -1.36 -9.52
N ASN A 331 2.07 -0.10 -9.86
CA ASN A 331 0.83 0.58 -9.49
C ASN A 331 -0.39 -0.10 -10.12
N LEU A 332 -0.31 -0.50 -11.39
CA LEU A 332 -1.36 -1.26 -12.06
C LEU A 332 -1.62 -2.59 -11.35
N TYR A 333 -0.57 -3.34 -11.01
CA TYR A 333 -0.68 -4.59 -10.26
C TYR A 333 -1.37 -4.38 -8.89
N GLN A 334 -1.01 -3.31 -8.17
CA GLN A 334 -1.65 -2.96 -6.90
C GLN A 334 -3.12 -2.55 -7.08
N SER A 335 -3.43 -1.74 -8.10
CA SER A 335 -4.80 -1.30 -8.40
C SER A 335 -5.72 -2.46 -8.81
N LEU A 336 -5.15 -3.56 -9.29
CA LEU A 336 -5.87 -4.80 -9.61
C LEU A 336 -5.99 -5.77 -8.42
N GLY A 337 -5.58 -5.35 -7.22
CA GLY A 337 -5.65 -6.17 -6.02
C GLY A 337 -4.55 -7.23 -5.90
N GLY A 338 -3.47 -7.12 -6.69
CA GLY A 338 -2.31 -8.00 -6.60
C GLY A 338 -2.50 -9.42 -7.14
N GLY A 339 -3.57 -9.69 -7.86
CA GLY A 339 -3.87 -11.02 -8.41
C GLY A 339 -4.14 -12.09 -7.33
N TYR A 340 -4.40 -11.67 -6.10
CA TYR A 340 -4.66 -12.57 -4.97
C TYR A 340 -6.02 -13.26 -5.12
N GLN A 341 -6.00 -14.50 -5.59
CA GLN A 341 -6.96 -15.49 -5.10
C GLN A 341 -6.42 -15.96 -3.74
N TYR A 342 -7.05 -15.48 -2.67
CA TYR A 342 -6.74 -15.95 -1.31
C TYR A 342 -7.14 -17.42 -1.22
N ASN A 343 -6.16 -18.31 -1.30
CA ASN A 343 -6.35 -19.73 -1.11
C ASN A 343 -6.16 -20.01 0.39
N GLU A 344 -7.23 -20.05 1.16
CA GLU A 344 -7.24 -20.35 2.60
C GLU A 344 -6.56 -21.69 2.94
N SER A 345 -6.47 -22.61 1.96
CA SER A 345 -5.85 -23.91 2.10
C SER A 345 -4.33 -23.88 2.27
N ALA A 346 -3.64 -22.85 1.79
CA ALA A 346 -2.17 -22.79 1.87
C ALA A 346 -1.64 -22.38 3.27
N MET A 347 -2.47 -21.82 4.15
CA MET A 347 -2.06 -21.50 5.53
C MET A 347 -2.38 -22.59 6.56
N ALA A 348 -3.19 -23.57 6.21
CA ALA A 348 -3.47 -24.72 7.08
C ALA A 348 -2.33 -25.74 7.10
N GLU A 349 -1.45 -25.75 6.11
CA GLU A 349 -0.31 -26.67 6.00
C GLU A 349 1.00 -26.15 6.63
N SER A 350 1.02 -24.89 7.13
CA SER A 350 2.23 -24.31 7.75
C SER A 350 2.13 -24.11 9.27
N LYS A 351 1.19 -24.83 9.95
CA LYS A 351 1.12 -24.86 11.43
C LYS A 351 1.49 -26.26 11.96
#